data_e97956d85b7d4ffd9eb7eee2eb0c5ddd
#
_entry.id   e97956d85b7d4ffd9eb7eee2eb0c5ddd
#
_cell.length_a   1.000
_cell.length_b   1.000
_cell.length_c   1.000
_cell.angle_alpha   90.00
_cell.angle_beta   90.00
_cell.angle_gamma   90.00
#
_symmetry.space_group_name_H-M   'P 1'
#
loop_
_entity.id
_entity.type
_entity.pdbx_description
1 polymer ?
#
loop_
_entity_poly.entity_id
_entity_poly.type
_entity_poly.pdbx_seq_one_letter_code
_entity_poly.pdbx_strand_id
1 'polypeptide(L)'
;CAHASYKNEDLNDSSFHIRNWMESLQDLHDKSPSTEDFVESIKTDLFSDEVYVFSPKGEIFNLKTGSTPVDFAYEVHTDIGNSLVGCKINRKYAPLNVQLESGQTVEIETDKKAIVDPGWLNFVVTSKARTSIRAQLRHQKTSSARKAGKLLLESELKRSGKALKEYRGSILKNILQRTGVRSLNQLLTDIGLGKNCLLYTSDAADD
;
A
#
# COMPACT_ATOMS: atom_id res chain seq x y z
N CYS A 1 12.23 22.75 7.88
CA CYS A 1 13.44 22.13 8.52
C CYS A 1 13.15 20.88 9.34
N ALA A 2 12.27 19.98 8.85
CA ALA A 2 11.92 18.73 9.56
C ALA A 2 12.48 17.45 8.87
N HIS A 3 13.40 17.62 7.90
CA HIS A 3 13.88 16.48 7.08
C HIS A 3 15.23 15.89 7.54
N ALA A 4 15.87 16.47 8.55
CA ALA A 4 17.19 16.03 9.01
C ALA A 4 17.17 15.09 10.21
N SER A 5 16.04 14.99 10.94
CA SER A 5 15.96 14.17 12.16
C SER A 5 15.65 12.69 11.90
N TYR A 6 15.03 12.36 10.75
CA TYR A 6 14.63 10.98 10.40
C TYR A 6 15.80 10.09 9.92
N LYS A 7 16.96 10.68 9.64
CA LYS A 7 18.10 9.99 9.04
C LYS A 7 19.01 9.24 10.03
N ASN A 8 18.87 9.49 11.33
CA ASN A 8 19.75 8.91 12.35
C ASN A 8 19.16 7.72 13.11
N GLU A 9 17.85 7.51 13.10
CA GLU A 9 17.22 6.38 13.79
C GLU A 9 17.34 5.08 12.97
N ASP A 10 17.21 5.14 11.64
CA ASP A 10 17.29 3.94 10.78
C ASP A 10 18.70 3.33 10.69
N LEU A 11 19.77 4.14 10.80
CA LEU A 11 21.15 3.65 10.82
C LEU A 11 21.49 2.93 12.12
N ASN A 12 20.83 3.26 13.21
CA ASN A 12 21.06 2.65 14.51
C ASN A 12 20.37 1.29 14.62
N ASP A 13 19.21 1.14 13.99
CA ASP A 13 18.42 -0.10 13.96
C ASP A 13 19.12 -1.18 13.11
N SER A 14 19.58 -0.84 11.91
CA SER A 14 20.34 -1.76 11.04
C SER A 14 21.67 -2.21 11.69
N SER A 15 22.37 -1.32 12.38
CA SER A 15 23.61 -1.67 13.08
C SER A 15 23.36 -2.52 14.32
N PHE A 16 22.20 -2.38 14.95
CA PHE A 16 21.77 -3.20 16.08
C PHE A 16 21.46 -4.63 15.66
N HIS A 17 20.75 -4.82 14.54
CA HIS A 17 20.46 -6.15 13.98
C HIS A 17 21.74 -6.87 13.54
N ILE A 18 22.67 -6.19 12.88
CA ILE A 18 23.96 -6.77 12.49
C ILE A 18 24.79 -7.17 13.72
N ARG A 19 24.79 -6.37 14.77
CA ARG A 19 25.51 -6.67 16.01
C ARG A 19 24.91 -7.86 16.73
N ASN A 20 23.60 -7.92 16.90
CA ASN A 20 22.90 -9.05 17.49
C ASN A 20 23.11 -10.33 16.67
N TRP A 21 23.14 -10.22 15.35
CA TRP A 21 23.45 -11.34 14.45
C TRP A 21 24.89 -11.82 14.63
N MET A 22 25.88 -10.92 14.71
CA MET A 22 27.27 -11.28 14.99
C MET A 22 27.44 -11.93 16.37
N GLU A 23 26.78 -11.41 17.40
CA GLU A 23 26.80 -11.99 18.77
C GLU A 23 26.16 -13.40 18.75
N SER A 24 25.06 -13.60 18.03
CA SER A 24 24.45 -14.92 17.86
C SER A 24 25.37 -15.91 17.15
N LEU A 25 26.12 -15.45 16.12
CA LEU A 25 27.12 -16.28 15.43
C LEU A 25 28.27 -16.68 16.34
N GLN A 26 28.77 -15.76 17.19
CA GLN A 26 29.82 -16.07 18.15
C GLN A 26 29.35 -17.08 19.20
N ASP A 27 28.15 -16.90 19.74
CA ASP A 27 27.52 -17.80 20.68
C ASP A 27 27.32 -19.23 20.12
N LEU A 28 26.95 -19.34 18.86
CA LEU A 28 26.77 -20.61 18.15
C LEU A 28 28.13 -21.28 17.89
N HIS A 29 29.15 -20.51 17.52
CA HIS A 29 30.52 -21.03 17.33
C HIS A 29 31.07 -21.61 18.62
N ASP A 30 30.88 -20.93 19.78
CA ASP A 30 31.41 -21.36 21.07
C ASP A 30 30.69 -22.57 21.67
N LYS A 31 29.43 -22.83 21.24
CA LYS A 31 28.59 -23.94 21.73
C LYS A 31 28.63 -25.18 20.85
N SER A 32 29.18 -25.10 19.63
CA SER A 32 29.13 -26.21 18.65
C SER A 32 30.36 -27.10 18.78
N PRO A 33 30.18 -28.44 18.97
CA PRO A 33 31.29 -29.37 19.16
C PRO A 33 32.04 -29.70 17.87
N SER A 34 31.46 -29.41 16.69
CA SER A 34 32.09 -29.60 15.38
C SER A 34 31.73 -28.50 14.39
N THR A 35 32.55 -28.32 13.35
CA THR A 35 32.27 -27.35 12.27
C THR A 35 31.02 -27.69 11.49
N GLU A 36 30.69 -28.98 11.38
CA GLU A 36 29.50 -29.48 10.67
C GLU A 36 28.23 -29.16 11.48
N ASP A 37 28.22 -29.43 12.78
CA ASP A 37 27.11 -29.07 13.68
C ASP A 37 26.91 -27.56 13.77
N PHE A 38 27.99 -26.79 13.70
CA PHE A 38 27.94 -25.31 13.64
C PHE A 38 27.25 -24.84 12.35
N VAL A 39 27.60 -25.39 11.19
CA VAL A 39 26.98 -25.04 9.91
C VAL A 39 25.51 -25.45 9.86
N GLU A 40 25.15 -26.59 10.46
CA GLU A 40 23.77 -27.08 10.49
C GLU A 40 22.91 -26.27 11.47
N SER A 41 23.46 -25.88 12.63
CA SER A 41 22.79 -24.95 13.55
C SER A 41 22.59 -23.58 12.93
N ILE A 42 23.59 -23.03 12.22
CA ILE A 42 23.45 -21.78 11.46
C ILE A 42 22.35 -21.89 10.42
N LYS A 43 22.26 -23.01 9.68
CA LYS A 43 21.18 -23.22 8.71
C LYS A 43 19.81 -23.27 9.37
N THR A 44 19.69 -23.91 10.54
CA THR A 44 18.41 -24.12 11.21
C THR A 44 17.93 -22.85 11.93
N ASP A 45 18.80 -22.10 12.59
CA ASP A 45 18.45 -20.95 13.41
C ASP A 45 18.45 -19.61 12.64
N LEU A 46 19.30 -19.50 11.60
CA LEU A 46 19.38 -18.30 10.76
C LEU A 46 18.47 -18.33 9.51
N PHE A 47 18.03 -19.51 9.09
CA PHE A 47 17.20 -19.64 7.88
C PHE A 47 15.75 -20.03 8.18
N SER A 48 15.31 -19.95 9.44
CA SER A 48 13.92 -20.16 9.79
C SER A 48 13.06 -18.97 9.34
N ASP A 49 12.32 -19.15 8.28
CA ASP A 49 11.19 -18.32 7.84
C ASP A 49 11.44 -16.86 7.38
N GLU A 50 12.71 -16.40 7.27
CA GLU A 50 13.04 -15.04 6.90
C GLU A 50 14.02 -14.95 5.72
N VAL A 51 13.84 -13.95 4.86
CA VAL A 51 14.75 -13.62 3.77
C VAL A 51 15.28 -12.19 3.96
N TYR A 52 16.57 -12.01 3.77
CA TYR A 52 17.25 -10.72 3.90
C TYR A 52 17.58 -10.18 2.52
N VAL A 53 16.96 -9.05 2.15
CA VAL A 53 17.16 -8.40 0.86
C VAL A 53 17.77 -7.03 1.03
N PHE A 54 18.43 -6.54 0.00
CA PHE A 54 19.12 -5.25 0.02
C PHE A 54 18.39 -4.23 -0.85
N SER A 55 18.29 -2.99 -0.38
CA SER A 55 17.97 -1.88 -1.27
C SER A 55 19.20 -1.52 -2.14
N PRO A 56 19.03 -0.75 -3.23
CA PRO A 56 20.16 -0.25 -4.03
C PRO A 56 21.14 0.64 -3.24
N LYS A 57 20.69 1.17 -2.09
CA LYS A 57 21.50 1.98 -1.16
C LYS A 57 22.27 1.15 -0.16
N GLY A 58 22.09 -0.18 -0.15
CA GLY A 58 22.73 -1.09 0.80
C GLY A 58 21.97 -1.26 2.13
N GLU A 59 20.75 -0.74 2.25
CA GLU A 59 19.88 -0.98 3.42
C GLU A 59 19.40 -2.44 3.41
N ILE A 60 19.37 -3.08 4.57
CA ILE A 60 18.95 -4.47 4.72
C ILE A 60 17.51 -4.51 5.20
N PHE A 61 16.68 -5.28 4.51
CA PHE A 61 15.29 -5.53 4.88
C PHE A 61 15.09 -7.00 5.18
N ASN A 62 14.44 -7.25 6.33
CA ASN A 62 14.04 -8.58 6.73
C ASN A 62 12.58 -8.82 6.32
N LEU A 63 12.34 -9.88 5.56
CA LEU A 63 11.03 -10.26 5.05
C LEU A 63 10.73 -11.72 5.37
N LYS A 64 9.45 -12.07 5.44
CA LYS A 64 9.03 -13.46 5.59
C LYS A 64 9.41 -14.27 4.35
N THR A 65 9.84 -15.52 4.52
CA THR A 65 10.09 -16.46 3.41
C THR A 65 8.89 -16.56 2.48
N GLY A 66 9.14 -16.53 1.18
CA GLY A 66 8.12 -16.48 0.14
C GLY A 66 7.62 -15.07 -0.20
N SER A 67 8.16 -14.03 0.45
CA SER A 67 7.83 -12.63 0.13
C SER A 67 8.25 -12.28 -1.29
N THR A 68 7.51 -11.35 -1.89
CA THR A 68 7.66 -10.89 -3.25
C THR A 68 8.16 -9.44 -3.30
N PRO A 69 8.56 -8.90 -4.47
CA PRO A 69 8.88 -7.49 -4.63
C PRO A 69 7.75 -6.55 -4.21
N VAL A 70 6.49 -6.99 -4.27
CA VAL A 70 5.35 -6.22 -3.76
C VAL A 70 5.42 -6.13 -2.24
N ASP A 71 5.68 -7.25 -1.54
CA ASP A 71 5.86 -7.25 -0.08
C ASP A 71 7.00 -6.32 0.33
N PHE A 72 8.14 -6.40 -0.37
CA PHE A 72 9.28 -5.53 -0.14
C PHE A 72 8.94 -4.03 -0.33
N ALA A 73 8.22 -3.68 -1.41
CA ALA A 73 7.82 -2.31 -1.67
C ALA A 73 6.97 -1.72 -0.52
N TYR A 74 6.02 -2.51 0.00
CA TYR A 74 5.22 -2.11 1.16
C TYR A 74 6.01 -2.13 2.48
N GLU A 75 7.05 -2.96 2.58
CA GLU A 75 7.93 -2.95 3.75
C GLU A 75 8.76 -1.67 3.81
N VAL A 76 9.29 -1.21 2.69
CA VAL A 76 10.02 0.06 2.59
C VAL A 76 9.09 1.23 2.96
N HIS A 77 7.99 1.40 2.26
CA HIS A 77 6.98 2.43 2.56
C HIS A 77 5.65 2.15 1.83
N THR A 78 4.52 2.47 2.48
CA THR A 78 3.19 2.28 1.89
C THR A 78 3.01 3.04 0.56
N ASP A 79 3.56 4.25 0.44
CA ASP A 79 3.47 5.05 -0.80
C ASP A 79 4.29 4.43 -1.93
N ILE A 80 5.43 3.78 -1.63
CA ILE A 80 6.22 3.06 -2.61
C ILE A 80 5.43 1.86 -3.13
N GLY A 81 4.82 1.07 -2.22
CA GLY A 81 3.94 -0.03 -2.59
C GLY A 81 2.74 0.41 -3.43
N ASN A 82 2.11 1.53 -3.07
CA ASN A 82 0.95 2.08 -3.80
C ASN A 82 1.31 2.65 -5.18
N SER A 83 2.58 3.03 -5.39
CA SER A 83 3.10 3.62 -6.63
C SER A 83 3.88 2.63 -7.48
N LEU A 84 3.97 1.37 -7.07
CA LEU A 84 4.75 0.31 -7.69
C LEU A 84 4.28 0.03 -9.12
N VAL A 85 5.20 0.04 -10.07
CA VAL A 85 4.96 -0.31 -11.50
C VAL A 85 5.87 -1.41 -11.99
N GLY A 86 7.03 -1.61 -11.36
CA GLY A 86 7.99 -2.63 -11.76
C GLY A 86 9.10 -2.81 -10.72
N CYS A 87 9.91 -3.83 -10.91
CA CYS A 87 11.06 -4.06 -10.07
C CYS A 87 12.25 -4.62 -10.86
N LYS A 88 13.44 -4.43 -10.31
CA LYS A 88 14.67 -5.10 -10.73
C LYS A 88 15.25 -5.88 -9.56
N ILE A 89 15.64 -7.09 -9.81
CA ILE A 89 16.38 -7.94 -8.88
C ILE A 89 17.78 -8.14 -9.45
N ASN A 90 18.81 -7.79 -8.68
CA ASN A 90 20.20 -7.82 -9.10
C ASN A 90 20.41 -7.09 -10.44
N ARG A 91 19.81 -5.91 -10.60
CA ARG A 91 19.82 -5.02 -11.79
C ARG A 91 19.12 -5.58 -13.02
N LYS A 92 18.39 -6.69 -12.94
CA LYS A 92 17.59 -7.27 -14.04
C LYS A 92 16.11 -7.11 -13.74
N TYR A 93 15.32 -6.74 -14.75
CA TYR A 93 13.86 -6.71 -14.60
C TYR A 93 13.32 -8.08 -14.20
N ALA A 94 12.42 -8.07 -13.25
CA ALA A 94 11.78 -9.27 -12.72
C ALA A 94 10.26 -9.07 -12.57
N PRO A 95 9.47 -10.15 -12.68
CA PRO A 95 8.04 -10.08 -12.41
C PRO A 95 7.78 -9.82 -10.92
N LEU A 96 6.67 -9.11 -10.63
CA LEU A 96 6.30 -8.72 -9.26
C LEU A 96 5.87 -9.90 -8.36
N ASN A 97 5.57 -11.05 -8.93
CA ASN A 97 5.14 -12.27 -8.23
C ASN A 97 6.27 -13.27 -7.97
N VAL A 98 7.51 -12.93 -8.31
CA VAL A 98 8.66 -13.80 -8.02
C VAL A 98 8.94 -13.80 -6.52
N GLN A 99 9.32 -14.95 -5.98
CA GLN A 99 9.78 -15.04 -4.59
C GLN A 99 11.19 -14.49 -4.45
N LEU A 100 11.39 -13.69 -3.41
CA LEU A 100 12.70 -13.12 -3.08
C LEU A 100 13.56 -14.13 -2.31
N GLU A 101 14.86 -14.07 -2.57
CA GLU A 101 15.88 -14.90 -1.92
C GLU A 101 16.86 -14.01 -1.15
N SER A 102 17.44 -14.56 -0.07
CA SER A 102 18.42 -13.85 0.72
C SER A 102 19.65 -13.46 -0.12
N GLY A 103 20.15 -12.24 0.10
CA GLY A 103 21.29 -11.68 -0.62
C GLY A 103 20.95 -10.95 -1.92
N GLN A 104 19.69 -10.95 -2.35
CA GLN A 104 19.27 -10.22 -3.55
C GLN A 104 19.19 -8.71 -3.29
N THR A 105 19.56 -7.92 -4.29
CA THR A 105 19.32 -6.47 -4.31
C THR A 105 18.04 -6.18 -5.09
N VAL A 106 17.07 -5.53 -4.44
CA VAL A 106 15.75 -5.24 -5.01
C VAL A 106 15.59 -3.74 -5.20
N GLU A 107 15.39 -3.33 -6.45
CA GLU A 107 15.10 -1.95 -6.84
C GLU A 107 13.64 -1.85 -7.27
N ILE A 108 12.89 -0.92 -6.68
CA ILE A 108 11.48 -0.69 -6.98
C ILE A 108 11.33 0.50 -7.93
N GLU A 109 10.59 0.30 -9.01
CA GLU A 109 10.19 1.36 -9.93
C GLU A 109 8.79 1.86 -9.58
N THR A 110 8.63 3.19 -9.48
CA THR A 110 7.39 3.82 -9.05
C THR A 110 6.87 4.84 -10.07
N ASP A 111 5.55 4.94 -10.20
CA ASP A 111 4.87 5.99 -10.95
C ASP A 111 3.73 6.57 -10.11
N LYS A 112 3.61 7.90 -10.06
CA LYS A 112 2.53 8.62 -9.35
C LYS A 112 1.14 8.29 -9.87
N LYS A 113 1.03 7.79 -11.12
CA LYS A 113 -0.21 7.39 -11.75
C LYS A 113 -0.51 5.89 -11.62
N ALA A 114 0.36 5.14 -10.92
CA ALA A 114 0.18 3.72 -10.73
C ALA A 114 -1.18 3.41 -10.06
N ILE A 115 -1.74 2.29 -10.44
CA ILE A 115 -2.98 1.77 -9.87
C ILE A 115 -2.64 0.41 -9.26
N VAL A 116 -2.97 0.25 -7.99
CA VAL A 116 -2.76 -1.03 -7.29
C VAL A 116 -3.62 -2.11 -7.93
N ASP A 117 -2.99 -3.21 -8.30
CA ASP A 117 -3.66 -4.36 -8.91
C ASP A 117 -4.24 -5.28 -7.82
N PRO A 118 -5.56 -5.58 -7.87
CA PRO A 118 -6.17 -6.55 -6.97
C PRO A 118 -5.52 -7.94 -7.02
N GLY A 119 -4.94 -8.32 -8.16
CA GLY A 119 -4.26 -9.60 -8.37
C GLY A 119 -3.06 -9.80 -7.44
N TRP A 120 -2.46 -8.73 -6.91
CA TRP A 120 -1.35 -8.83 -5.95
C TRP A 120 -1.74 -9.56 -4.66
N LEU A 121 -3.01 -9.51 -4.27
CA LEU A 121 -3.51 -10.24 -3.10
C LEU A 121 -3.35 -11.76 -3.19
N ASN A 122 -3.19 -12.30 -4.40
CA ASN A 122 -3.07 -13.74 -4.63
C ASN A 122 -1.68 -14.29 -4.26
N PHE A 123 -0.64 -13.43 -4.26
CA PHE A 123 0.73 -13.89 -4.06
C PHE A 123 1.49 -13.15 -2.94
N VAL A 124 1.02 -11.99 -2.44
CA VAL A 124 1.67 -11.33 -1.31
C VAL A 124 1.51 -12.15 -0.02
N VAL A 125 2.57 -12.19 0.77
CA VAL A 125 2.67 -13.01 1.99
C VAL A 125 2.47 -12.18 3.25
N THR A 126 2.98 -10.93 3.25
CA THR A 126 3.00 -10.10 4.46
C THR A 126 1.62 -9.51 4.78
N SER A 127 1.29 -9.43 6.07
CA SER A 127 0.05 -8.81 6.55
C SER A 127 0.01 -7.31 6.23
N LYS A 128 1.19 -6.64 6.27
CA LYS A 128 1.35 -5.22 5.96
C LYS A 128 0.96 -4.93 4.52
N ALA A 129 1.51 -5.68 3.54
CA ALA A 129 1.15 -5.54 2.12
C ALA A 129 -0.35 -5.82 1.91
N ARG A 130 -0.88 -6.94 2.42
CA ARG A 130 -2.30 -7.28 2.28
C ARG A 130 -3.24 -6.20 2.80
N THR A 131 -2.95 -5.66 3.97
CA THR A 131 -3.79 -4.62 4.59
C THR A 131 -3.73 -3.33 3.79
N SER A 132 -2.52 -2.91 3.39
CA SER A 132 -2.30 -1.70 2.60
C SER A 132 -2.95 -1.79 1.21
N ILE A 133 -2.79 -2.92 0.50
CA ILE A 133 -3.44 -3.18 -0.79
C ILE A 133 -4.96 -3.08 -0.66
N ARG A 134 -5.57 -3.76 0.33
CA ARG A 134 -7.02 -3.72 0.55
C ARG A 134 -7.52 -2.30 0.87
N ALA A 135 -6.76 -1.54 1.64
CA ALA A 135 -7.09 -0.15 1.95
C ALA A 135 -7.06 0.72 0.70
N GLN A 136 -6.02 0.60 -0.11
CA GLN A 136 -5.85 1.35 -1.36
C GLN A 136 -6.92 0.99 -2.40
N LEU A 137 -7.23 -0.29 -2.57
CA LEU A 137 -8.32 -0.72 -3.46
C LEU A 137 -9.67 -0.15 -3.06
N ARG A 138 -9.98 -0.11 -1.75
CA ARG A 138 -11.21 0.57 -1.26
C ARG A 138 -11.20 2.05 -1.58
N HIS A 139 -10.06 2.72 -1.40
CA HIS A 139 -9.90 4.13 -1.72
C HIS A 139 -10.07 4.40 -3.22
N GLN A 140 -9.47 3.59 -4.08
CA GLN A 140 -9.61 3.68 -5.54
C GLN A 140 -11.07 3.48 -5.97
N LYS A 141 -11.76 2.46 -5.45
CA LYS A 141 -13.18 2.21 -5.72
C LYS A 141 -14.04 3.40 -5.31
N THR A 142 -13.82 3.95 -4.12
CA THR A 142 -14.55 5.12 -3.63
C THR A 142 -14.27 6.37 -4.47
N SER A 143 -13.03 6.59 -4.86
CA SER A 143 -12.64 7.73 -5.71
C SER A 143 -13.25 7.63 -7.11
N SER A 144 -13.22 6.45 -7.72
CA SER A 144 -13.83 6.20 -9.03
C SER A 144 -15.35 6.37 -8.98
N ALA A 145 -16.01 5.82 -7.97
CA ALA A 145 -17.44 6.00 -7.76
C ALA A 145 -17.82 7.48 -7.58
N ARG A 146 -17.04 8.24 -6.81
CA ARG A 146 -17.27 9.68 -6.62
C ARG A 146 -17.17 10.46 -7.91
N LYS A 147 -16.19 10.16 -8.77
CA LYS A 147 -16.04 10.78 -10.09
C LYS A 147 -17.23 10.45 -10.99
N ALA A 148 -17.63 9.18 -11.04
CA ALA A 148 -18.80 8.74 -11.81
C ALA A 148 -20.09 9.42 -11.32
N GLY A 149 -20.32 9.44 -10.00
CA GLY A 149 -21.48 10.10 -9.39
C GLY A 149 -21.53 11.61 -9.66
N LYS A 150 -20.37 12.27 -9.68
CA LYS A 150 -20.29 13.69 -10.06
C LYS A 150 -20.74 13.92 -11.50
N LEU A 151 -20.24 13.11 -12.45
CA LEU A 151 -20.62 13.21 -13.86
C LEU A 151 -22.12 12.95 -14.06
N LEU A 152 -22.66 11.93 -13.38
CA LEU A 152 -24.08 11.60 -13.43
C LEU A 152 -24.94 12.75 -12.90
N LEU A 153 -24.59 13.29 -11.73
CA LEU A 153 -25.31 14.41 -11.12
C LEU A 153 -25.24 15.66 -12.01
N GLU A 154 -24.07 16.01 -12.53
CA GLU A 154 -23.89 17.15 -13.43
C GLU A 154 -24.69 17.01 -14.72
N SER A 155 -24.80 15.78 -15.27
CA SER A 155 -25.59 15.52 -16.46
C SER A 155 -27.10 15.72 -16.21
N GLU A 156 -27.61 15.26 -15.05
CA GLU A 156 -29.03 15.45 -14.69
C GLU A 156 -29.36 16.91 -14.39
N LEU A 157 -28.51 17.60 -13.63
CA LEU A 157 -28.70 19.02 -13.39
C LEU A 157 -28.70 19.86 -14.68
N LYS A 158 -27.81 19.51 -15.63
CA LYS A 158 -27.77 20.15 -16.93
C LYS A 158 -29.06 19.93 -17.73
N ARG A 159 -29.70 18.75 -17.65
CA ARG A 159 -30.99 18.47 -18.25
C ARG A 159 -32.12 19.34 -17.68
N SER A 160 -32.01 19.66 -16.38
CA SER A 160 -32.96 20.53 -15.66
C SER A 160 -32.57 22.02 -15.79
N GLY A 161 -31.58 22.38 -16.62
CA GLY A 161 -31.11 23.76 -16.80
C GLY A 161 -30.33 24.36 -15.60
N LYS A 162 -29.93 23.55 -14.65
CA LYS A 162 -29.28 23.95 -13.40
C LYS A 162 -27.80 23.51 -13.38
N ALA A 163 -26.97 24.19 -12.61
CA ALA A 163 -25.56 23.83 -12.47
C ALA A 163 -25.22 23.43 -11.02
N LEU A 164 -24.32 22.45 -10.85
CA LEU A 164 -23.91 21.97 -9.51
C LEU A 164 -23.37 23.09 -8.60
N LYS A 165 -22.82 24.16 -9.20
CA LYS A 165 -22.31 25.32 -8.47
C LYS A 165 -23.40 26.11 -7.74
N GLU A 166 -24.64 26.02 -8.17
CA GLU A 166 -25.80 26.69 -7.58
C GLU A 166 -26.25 26.03 -6.28
N TYR A 167 -25.94 24.73 -6.13
CA TYR A 167 -26.28 23.94 -4.95
C TYR A 167 -25.23 24.10 -3.84
N ARG A 168 -25.15 25.29 -3.24
CA ARG A 168 -24.26 25.61 -2.12
C ARG A 168 -25.06 26.13 -0.92
N GLY A 169 -24.43 26.14 0.25
CA GLY A 169 -25.03 26.68 1.49
C GLY A 169 -26.24 25.91 1.97
N SER A 170 -27.37 26.62 2.14
CA SER A 170 -28.62 26.05 2.69
C SER A 170 -29.24 24.97 1.81
N ILE A 171 -29.23 25.14 0.49
CA ILE A 171 -29.78 24.19 -0.47
C ILE A 171 -29.08 22.83 -0.35
N LEU A 172 -27.75 22.84 -0.36
CA LEU A 172 -26.95 21.61 -0.19
C LEU A 172 -27.24 20.94 1.18
N LYS A 173 -27.36 21.75 2.23
CA LYS A 173 -27.67 21.23 3.59
C LYS A 173 -29.03 20.52 3.62
N ASN A 174 -30.06 21.10 2.98
CA ASN A 174 -31.39 20.49 2.89
C ASN A 174 -31.37 19.16 2.13
N ILE A 175 -30.66 19.11 0.97
CA ILE A 175 -30.50 17.88 0.20
C ILE A 175 -29.80 16.80 1.04
N LEU A 176 -28.71 17.13 1.73
CA LEU A 176 -27.97 16.19 2.56
C LEU A 176 -28.86 15.65 3.72
N GLN A 177 -29.68 16.50 4.33
CA GLN A 177 -30.61 16.08 5.39
C GLN A 177 -31.69 15.14 4.84
N ARG A 178 -32.31 15.46 3.70
CA ARG A 178 -33.34 14.61 3.05
C ARG A 178 -32.79 13.26 2.61
N THR A 179 -31.58 13.22 2.11
CA THR A 179 -30.90 11.98 1.66
C THR A 179 -30.24 11.19 2.80
N GLY A 180 -30.20 11.72 4.03
CA GLY A 180 -29.56 11.09 5.17
C GLY A 180 -28.03 11.00 5.06
N VAL A 181 -27.42 11.78 4.16
CA VAL A 181 -26.00 11.71 3.84
C VAL A 181 -25.25 12.87 4.52
N ARG A 182 -24.07 12.59 5.09
CA ARG A 182 -23.32 13.56 5.90
C ARG A 182 -22.53 14.59 5.10
N SER A 183 -22.24 14.32 3.83
CA SER A 183 -21.41 15.21 2.99
C SER A 183 -21.70 15.03 1.49
N LEU A 184 -21.41 16.09 0.70
CA LEU A 184 -21.49 16.02 -0.76
C LEU A 184 -20.61 14.90 -1.33
N ASN A 185 -19.42 14.69 -0.80
CA ASN A 185 -18.53 13.62 -1.24
C ASN A 185 -19.15 12.23 -1.06
N GLN A 186 -19.85 12.02 0.04
CA GLN A 186 -20.58 10.77 0.29
C GLN A 186 -21.75 10.64 -0.67
N LEU A 187 -22.55 11.69 -0.85
CA LEU A 187 -23.67 11.71 -1.81
C LEU A 187 -23.20 11.32 -3.21
N LEU A 188 -22.12 11.94 -3.71
CA LEU A 188 -21.55 11.63 -5.02
C LEU A 188 -21.06 10.17 -5.10
N THR A 189 -20.45 9.66 -4.03
CA THR A 189 -20.03 8.26 -3.97
C THR A 189 -21.23 7.31 -4.04
N ASP A 190 -22.29 7.60 -3.29
CA ASP A 190 -23.48 6.77 -3.22
C ASP A 190 -24.27 6.78 -4.53
N ILE A 191 -24.32 7.92 -5.23
CA ILE A 191 -24.83 8.03 -6.60
C ILE A 191 -24.00 7.15 -7.56
N GLY A 192 -22.67 7.27 -7.51
CA GLY A 192 -21.78 6.50 -8.38
C GLY A 192 -21.75 5.00 -8.11
N LEU A 193 -22.15 4.57 -6.90
CA LEU A 193 -22.35 3.17 -6.53
C LEU A 193 -23.77 2.66 -6.81
N GLY A 194 -24.68 3.52 -7.31
CA GLY A 194 -26.08 3.18 -7.56
C GLY A 194 -26.91 3.01 -6.27
N LYS A 195 -26.43 3.48 -5.12
CA LYS A 195 -27.15 3.39 -3.84
C LYS A 195 -28.25 4.43 -3.70
N ASN A 196 -28.08 5.61 -4.32
CA ASN A 196 -29.06 6.69 -4.34
C ASN A 196 -29.52 6.94 -5.78
N CYS A 197 -30.84 6.99 -5.99
CA CYS A 197 -31.43 7.30 -7.28
C CYS A 197 -31.41 8.83 -7.52
N LEU A 198 -30.94 9.25 -8.68
CA LEU A 198 -30.83 10.66 -9.08
C LEU A 198 -32.19 11.39 -9.12
N LEU A 199 -33.27 10.66 -9.41
CA LEU A 199 -34.64 11.22 -9.44
C LEU A 199 -35.06 11.79 -8.08
N TYR A 200 -34.59 11.21 -6.97
CA TYR A 200 -34.92 11.68 -5.62
C TYR A 200 -34.20 12.98 -5.24
N THR A 201 -33.10 13.29 -5.93
CA THR A 201 -32.32 14.51 -5.64
C THR A 201 -32.76 15.71 -6.47
N SER A 202 -33.42 15.50 -7.62
CA SER A 202 -33.97 16.58 -8.46
C SER A 202 -35.25 17.14 -7.88
N ASP A 203 -36.16 16.30 -7.38
CA ASP A 203 -37.42 16.76 -6.77
C ASP A 203 -37.20 17.48 -5.42
N ALA A 204 -36.07 17.19 -4.74
CA ALA A 204 -35.72 17.87 -3.48
C ALA A 204 -35.16 19.30 -3.66
N ALA A 205 -34.95 19.74 -4.90
CA ALA A 205 -34.40 21.04 -5.23
C ALA A 205 -35.47 22.06 -5.70
N ASP A 206 -36.72 21.61 -5.91
CA ASP A 206 -37.80 22.43 -6.41
C ASP A 206 -38.79 22.93 -5.33
N ASP A 207 -38.59 22.56 -4.05
CA ASP A 207 -39.25 23.10 -2.86
C ASP A 207 -38.26 24.02 -2.11
#